data_699250cd7ffdc212f743e5f0f6f7782e
#
_entry.id   699250cd7ffdc212f743e5f0f6f7782e
#
_cell.length_a   1.000
_cell.length_b   1.000
_cell.length_c   1.000
_cell.angle_alpha   90.00
_cell.angle_beta   90.00
_cell.angle_gamma   90.00
#
_symmetry.space_group_name_H-M   'P 1'
#
loop_
_entity.id
_entity.type
_entity.pdbx_description
1 polymer ?
#
loop_
_entity_poly.entity_id
_entity_poly.type
_entity_poly.pdbx_seq_one_letter_code
_entity_poly.pdbx_strand_id
1 'polypeptide(L)'
;MRKAKEPIPAAAVAFVRDTEHGIEVYLSRRPAHFRYYPGAFVFPGGRLDPDDADIRATARREVHEEIGIDINTQLLVPLRDIHTSAHAGPVYHMLTFAYPADGEFNTNLNTEEVDEEMWIAAREALERFELPYQIRAAVFTIAQFQTVAELLGTLKEGSIDEDYLI
;
A
#
# COMPACT_ATOMS: atom_id res chain seq x y z
N MET A 1 -6.27 26.06 -22.87
CA MET A 1 -6.68 25.22 -21.75
C MET A 1 -5.75 24.00 -21.70
N ARG A 2 -4.97 23.85 -20.65
CA ARG A 2 -4.23 22.60 -20.44
C ARG A 2 -5.27 21.54 -20.08
N LYS A 3 -5.38 20.45 -20.88
CA LYS A 3 -6.14 19.25 -20.48
C LYS A 3 -5.57 18.79 -19.13
N ALA A 4 -6.44 18.65 -18.14
CA ALA A 4 -6.05 18.00 -16.89
C ALA A 4 -5.45 16.64 -17.27
N LYS A 5 -4.24 16.35 -16.78
CA LYS A 5 -3.64 15.03 -17.00
C LYS A 5 -4.51 14.02 -16.28
N GLU A 6 -4.89 12.97 -16.99
CA GLU A 6 -5.61 11.86 -16.35
C GLU A 6 -4.75 11.25 -15.25
N PRO A 7 -5.35 10.88 -14.10
CA PRO A 7 -4.62 10.21 -13.03
C PRO A 7 -3.99 8.90 -13.50
N ILE A 8 -2.80 8.63 -13.02
CA ILE A 8 -2.07 7.40 -13.35
C ILE A 8 -2.54 6.29 -12.42
N PRO A 9 -3.09 5.17 -12.95
CA PRO A 9 -3.45 4.02 -12.10
C PRO A 9 -2.23 3.45 -11.38
N ALA A 10 -2.40 3.14 -10.09
CA ALA A 10 -1.35 2.57 -9.25
C ALA A 10 -1.95 1.65 -8.19
N ALA A 11 -1.15 0.72 -7.70
CA ALA A 11 -1.52 -0.18 -6.63
C ALA A 11 -0.51 -0.13 -5.49
N ALA A 12 -0.98 -0.33 -4.27
CA ALA A 12 -0.15 -0.53 -3.10
C ALA A 12 -0.70 -1.65 -2.23
N VAL A 13 0.15 -2.29 -1.44
CA VAL A 13 -0.23 -3.40 -0.57
C VAL A 13 0.12 -3.10 0.87
N ALA A 14 -0.90 -2.99 1.71
CA ALA A 14 -0.78 -2.93 3.16
C ALA A 14 -0.77 -4.36 3.72
N PHE A 15 0.40 -4.89 4.01
CA PHE A 15 0.52 -6.14 4.75
C PHE A 15 0.11 -5.91 6.20
N VAL A 16 -0.76 -6.76 6.71
CA VAL A 16 -1.29 -6.67 8.07
C VAL A 16 -1.12 -7.99 8.81
N ARG A 17 -0.87 -7.93 10.11
CA ARG A 17 -0.79 -9.10 10.97
C ARG A 17 -1.35 -8.81 12.36
N ASP A 18 -1.84 -9.83 13.02
CA ASP A 18 -2.30 -9.74 14.42
C ASP A 18 -1.13 -9.77 15.39
N THR A 19 -1.23 -8.95 16.44
CA THR A 19 -0.36 -9.00 17.61
C THR A 19 -1.19 -8.91 18.89
N GLU A 20 -0.56 -9.10 20.04
CA GLU A 20 -1.20 -8.92 21.36
C GLU A 20 -1.75 -7.50 21.56
N HIS A 21 -1.21 -6.53 20.82
CA HIS A 21 -1.54 -5.11 20.95
C HIS A 21 -2.35 -4.55 19.79
N GLY A 22 -2.96 -5.41 18.98
CA GLY A 22 -3.74 -5.02 17.81
C GLY A 22 -3.04 -5.35 16.51
N ILE A 23 -3.43 -4.67 15.43
CA ILE A 23 -2.90 -4.93 14.10
C ILE A 23 -1.60 -4.17 13.88
N GLU A 24 -0.57 -4.88 13.44
CA GLU A 24 0.62 -4.27 12.87
C GLU A 24 0.54 -4.19 11.35
N VAL A 25 1.16 -3.16 10.81
CA VAL A 25 1.35 -2.93 9.37
C VAL A 25 2.83 -2.98 9.02
N TYR A 26 3.12 -3.46 7.81
CA TYR A 26 4.46 -3.41 7.25
C TYR A 26 4.65 -2.10 6.49
N LEU A 27 5.73 -1.40 6.78
CA LEU A 27 6.12 -0.17 6.10
C LEU A 27 7.55 -0.30 5.56
N SER A 28 7.77 0.27 4.39
CA SER A 28 9.09 0.40 3.79
C SER A 28 9.43 1.87 3.59
N ARG A 29 10.70 2.24 3.83
CA ARG A 29 11.15 3.63 3.68
C ARG A 29 11.68 3.88 2.27
N ARG A 30 11.17 4.94 1.65
CA ARG A 30 11.68 5.43 0.37
C ARG A 30 13.08 6.04 0.56
N PRO A 31 14.03 5.77 -0.35
CA PRO A 31 15.34 6.43 -0.29
C PRO A 31 15.24 7.96 -0.27
N ALA A 32 16.17 8.58 0.43
CA ALA A 32 16.20 10.04 0.58
C ALA A 32 16.45 10.79 -0.74
N HIS A 33 17.00 10.12 -1.76
CA HIS A 33 17.26 10.72 -3.08
C HIS A 33 16.04 10.66 -4.03
N PHE A 34 14.94 10.00 -3.64
CA PHE A 34 13.73 9.95 -4.46
C PHE A 34 13.12 11.35 -4.59
N ARG A 35 12.59 11.65 -5.78
CA ARG A 35 11.97 12.93 -6.07
C ARG A 35 10.68 13.16 -5.30
N TYR A 36 9.85 12.10 -5.14
CA TYR A 36 8.56 12.17 -4.47
C TYR A 36 8.61 11.46 -3.15
N TYR A 37 8.15 12.12 -2.10
CA TYR A 37 8.15 11.59 -0.72
C TYR A 37 9.49 10.98 -0.29
N PRO A 38 10.62 11.71 -0.43
CA PRO A 38 11.93 11.19 -0.03
C PRO A 38 11.94 10.87 1.46
N GLY A 39 12.46 9.69 1.81
CA GLY A 39 12.57 9.24 3.20
C GLY A 39 11.25 8.87 3.89
N ALA A 40 10.11 8.95 3.20
CA ALA A 40 8.82 8.59 3.78
C ALA A 40 8.64 7.10 3.92
N PHE A 41 7.95 6.68 4.99
CA PHE A 41 7.44 5.32 5.11
C PHE A 41 6.16 5.15 4.32
N VAL A 42 6.11 4.11 3.50
CA VAL A 42 5.02 3.82 2.57
C VAL A 42 4.74 2.32 2.54
N PHE A 43 3.66 1.93 1.87
CA PHE A 43 3.43 0.54 1.49
C PHE A 43 4.16 0.22 0.19
N PRO A 44 4.59 -1.05 -0.02
CA PRO A 44 5.05 -1.49 -1.32
C PRO A 44 4.00 -1.26 -2.40
N GLY A 45 4.41 -0.74 -3.53
CA GLY A 45 3.49 -0.46 -4.62
C GLY A 45 4.10 0.40 -5.72
N GLY A 46 3.33 0.62 -6.76
CA GLY A 46 3.72 1.44 -7.90
C GLY A 46 2.64 1.52 -8.96
N ARG A 47 2.97 2.14 -10.07
CA ARG A 47 2.03 2.40 -11.16
C ARG A 47 1.76 1.16 -12.00
N LEU A 48 0.56 1.13 -12.59
CA LEU A 48 0.18 0.15 -13.61
C LEU A 48 1.17 0.21 -14.78
N ASP A 49 1.71 -0.95 -15.13
CA ASP A 49 2.52 -1.14 -16.34
C ASP A 49 1.62 -1.62 -17.48
N PRO A 50 1.87 -1.23 -18.75
CA PRO A 50 1.09 -1.70 -19.89
C PRO A 50 1.01 -3.24 -20.03
N ASP A 51 2.01 -3.95 -19.51
CA ASP A 51 2.06 -5.42 -19.53
C ASP A 51 1.31 -6.08 -18.36
N ASP A 52 0.86 -5.30 -17.36
CA ASP A 52 0.06 -5.82 -16.26
C ASP A 52 -1.35 -6.18 -16.74
N ALA A 53 -1.81 -7.39 -16.42
CA ALA A 53 -3.14 -7.84 -16.84
C ALA A 53 -4.28 -7.05 -16.17
N ASP A 54 -4.06 -6.64 -14.91
CA ASP A 54 -4.99 -5.88 -14.10
C ASP A 54 -4.25 -5.19 -12.94
N ILE A 55 -4.99 -4.45 -12.10
CA ILE A 55 -4.39 -3.72 -10.97
C ILE A 55 -3.85 -4.67 -9.88
N ARG A 56 -4.40 -5.88 -9.75
CA ARG A 56 -3.90 -6.90 -8.83
C ARG A 56 -2.55 -7.47 -9.29
N ALA A 57 -2.37 -7.61 -10.61
CA ALA A 57 -1.09 -7.98 -11.21
C ALA A 57 -0.03 -6.91 -10.95
N THR A 58 -0.41 -5.63 -11.02
CA THR A 58 0.47 -4.50 -10.63
C THR A 58 0.93 -4.65 -9.18
N ALA A 59 0.00 -4.89 -8.26
CA ALA A 59 0.32 -5.07 -6.84
C ALA A 59 1.30 -6.22 -6.63
N ARG A 60 1.07 -7.36 -7.27
CA ARG A 60 1.96 -8.53 -7.17
C ARG A 60 3.35 -8.25 -7.73
N ARG A 61 3.44 -7.62 -8.89
CA ARG A 61 4.72 -7.28 -9.53
C ARG A 61 5.54 -6.33 -8.68
N GLU A 62 4.93 -5.23 -8.23
CA GLU A 62 5.62 -4.22 -7.43
C GLU A 62 6.10 -4.77 -6.08
N VAL A 63 5.29 -5.56 -5.40
CA VAL A 63 5.69 -6.22 -4.15
C VAL A 63 6.90 -7.13 -4.37
N HIS A 64 6.88 -7.92 -5.45
CA HIS A 64 8.01 -8.80 -5.78
C HIS A 64 9.28 -8.00 -6.11
N GLU A 65 9.16 -6.94 -6.91
CA GLU A 65 10.30 -6.10 -7.31
C GLU A 65 10.92 -5.37 -6.12
N GLU A 66 10.12 -4.83 -5.22
CA GLU A 66 10.60 -4.01 -4.09
C GLU A 66 11.08 -4.82 -2.90
N ILE A 67 10.34 -5.83 -2.50
CA ILE A 67 10.60 -6.58 -1.26
C ILE A 67 10.75 -8.10 -1.41
N GLY A 68 10.67 -8.63 -2.63
CA GLY A 68 10.94 -10.03 -2.92
C GLY A 68 9.87 -11.02 -2.46
N ILE A 69 8.67 -10.56 -2.11
CA ILE A 69 7.55 -11.40 -1.68
C ILE A 69 6.68 -11.74 -2.89
N ASP A 70 6.33 -13.03 -3.04
CA ASP A 70 5.36 -13.49 -4.03
C ASP A 70 3.99 -13.67 -3.35
N ILE A 71 3.06 -12.76 -3.65
CA ILE A 71 1.73 -12.76 -3.05
C ILE A 71 0.72 -13.55 -3.89
N ASN A 72 -0.31 -14.09 -3.21
CA ASN A 72 -1.49 -14.63 -3.88
C ASN A 72 -2.50 -13.50 -4.09
N THR A 73 -2.72 -13.11 -5.34
CA THR A 73 -3.62 -11.99 -5.68
C THR A 73 -5.07 -12.20 -5.24
N GLN A 74 -5.50 -13.45 -5.04
CA GLN A 74 -6.84 -13.76 -4.53
C GLN A 74 -7.05 -13.36 -3.07
N LEU A 75 -5.96 -13.17 -2.31
CA LEU A 75 -6.01 -12.72 -0.91
C LEU A 75 -5.98 -11.19 -0.77
N LEU A 76 -5.78 -10.46 -1.84
CA LEU A 76 -5.85 -9.00 -1.84
C LEU A 76 -7.28 -8.54 -1.60
N VAL A 77 -7.49 -7.66 -0.63
CA VAL A 77 -8.80 -7.08 -0.32
C VAL A 77 -8.71 -5.56 -0.46
N PRO A 78 -9.51 -4.92 -1.33
CA PRO A 78 -9.50 -3.47 -1.48
C PRO A 78 -9.71 -2.75 -0.15
N LEU A 79 -8.82 -1.84 0.19
CA LEU A 79 -8.83 -1.09 1.43
C LEU A 79 -9.17 0.38 1.24
N ARG A 80 -8.52 1.02 0.29
CA ARG A 80 -8.70 2.44 -0.02
C ARG A 80 -8.50 2.69 -1.51
N ASP A 81 -9.26 3.65 -2.00
CA ASP A 81 -9.23 4.14 -3.36
C ASP A 81 -9.07 5.66 -3.29
N ILE A 82 -7.88 6.15 -3.58
CA ILE A 82 -7.50 7.54 -3.33
C ILE A 82 -6.77 8.13 -4.54
N HIS A 83 -7.16 9.35 -4.93
CA HIS A 83 -6.34 10.19 -5.79
C HIS A 83 -5.26 10.90 -4.96
N THR A 84 -4.01 10.79 -5.37
CA THR A 84 -2.92 11.50 -4.71
C THR A 84 -2.94 12.99 -5.06
N SER A 85 -2.32 13.81 -4.20
CA SER A 85 -2.26 15.25 -4.42
C SER A 85 -1.31 15.63 -5.56
N ALA A 86 -1.73 16.54 -6.42
CA ALA A 86 -0.89 17.12 -7.47
C ALA A 86 0.31 17.92 -6.93
N HIS A 87 0.31 18.30 -5.67
CA HIS A 87 1.39 19.06 -5.05
C HIS A 87 2.67 18.22 -4.85
N ALA A 88 2.53 16.91 -4.78
CA ALA A 88 3.64 16.00 -4.54
C ALA A 88 4.17 15.32 -5.82
N GLY A 89 3.66 15.70 -6.98
CA GLY A 89 4.07 15.13 -8.26
C GLY A 89 2.90 14.78 -9.18
N PRO A 90 3.03 13.75 -10.03
CA PRO A 90 1.91 13.27 -10.84
C PRO A 90 0.74 12.85 -9.96
N VAL A 91 -0.48 13.08 -10.41
CA VAL A 91 -1.67 12.57 -9.74
C VAL A 91 -1.78 11.08 -10.04
N TYR A 92 -1.81 10.27 -9.00
CA TYR A 92 -2.07 8.85 -9.09
C TYR A 92 -3.48 8.54 -8.62
N HIS A 93 -4.12 7.60 -9.29
CA HIS A 93 -5.29 6.93 -8.78
C HIS A 93 -4.82 5.64 -8.11
N MET A 94 -4.67 5.68 -6.80
CA MET A 94 -4.06 4.63 -6.01
C MET A 94 -5.11 3.72 -5.40
N LEU A 95 -5.12 2.45 -5.78
CA LEU A 95 -5.86 1.41 -5.08
C LEU A 95 -4.91 0.71 -4.09
N THR A 96 -5.20 0.85 -2.80
CA THR A 96 -4.48 0.17 -1.75
C THR A 96 -5.24 -1.07 -1.32
N PHE A 97 -4.57 -2.22 -1.34
CA PHE A 97 -5.10 -3.49 -0.86
C PHE A 97 -4.59 -3.78 0.54
N ALA A 98 -5.42 -4.41 1.37
CA ALA A 98 -4.97 -5.12 2.57
C ALA A 98 -4.61 -6.57 2.21
N TYR A 99 -3.57 -7.10 2.81
CA TYR A 99 -3.11 -8.47 2.60
C TYR A 99 -2.71 -9.11 3.94
N PRO A 100 -3.31 -10.24 4.32
CA PRO A 100 -2.97 -10.91 5.57
C PRO A 100 -1.60 -11.56 5.46
N ALA A 101 -0.64 -11.14 6.29
CA ALA A 101 0.68 -11.73 6.35
C ALA A 101 0.70 -12.82 7.42
N ASP A 102 0.33 -14.03 7.03
CA ASP A 102 0.35 -15.20 7.90
C ASP A 102 1.67 -15.97 7.76
N GLY A 103 2.24 -16.41 8.88
CA GLY A 103 3.43 -17.22 8.90
C GLY A 103 4.71 -16.46 8.58
N GLU A 104 5.59 -17.05 7.77
CA GLU A 104 6.87 -16.45 7.43
C GLU A 104 6.72 -15.28 6.46
N PHE A 105 7.25 -14.14 6.85
CA PHE A 105 7.35 -12.94 6.02
C PHE A 105 8.82 -12.60 5.82
N ASN A 106 9.43 -13.25 4.83
CA ASN A 106 10.85 -13.13 4.53
C ASN A 106 11.07 -12.22 3.34
N THR A 107 11.56 -11.02 3.58
CA THR A 107 11.83 -10.05 2.55
C THR A 107 13.22 -10.20 1.95
N ASN A 108 13.34 -9.83 0.69
CA ASN A 108 14.59 -9.60 -0.01
C ASN A 108 14.50 -8.22 -0.68
N LEU A 109 15.00 -7.21 0.02
CA LEU A 109 14.82 -5.81 -0.37
C LEU A 109 15.62 -5.46 -1.62
N ASN A 110 14.96 -4.77 -2.56
CA ASN A 110 15.66 -4.01 -3.58
C ASN A 110 16.21 -2.71 -2.95
N THR A 111 17.48 -2.70 -2.62
CA THR A 111 18.11 -1.59 -1.89
C THR A 111 18.19 -0.27 -2.68
N GLU A 112 17.92 -0.30 -3.97
CA GLU A 112 17.79 0.92 -4.80
C GLU A 112 16.41 1.60 -4.59
N GLU A 113 15.40 0.85 -4.18
CA GLU A 113 14.02 1.32 -4.00
C GLU A 113 13.54 1.34 -2.55
N VAL A 114 14.17 0.56 -1.69
CA VAL A 114 13.81 0.42 -0.26
C VAL A 114 15.06 0.58 0.59
N ASP A 115 15.01 1.53 1.50
CA ASP A 115 16.13 1.89 2.37
C ASP A 115 16.05 1.23 3.75
N GLU A 116 14.85 1.06 4.26
CA GLU A 116 14.56 0.46 5.57
C GLU A 116 13.17 -0.18 5.55
N GLU A 117 12.98 -1.18 6.40
CA GLU A 117 11.67 -1.80 6.59
C GLU A 117 11.33 -1.97 8.07
N MET A 118 10.04 -2.01 8.39
CA MET A 118 9.56 -2.30 9.73
C MET A 118 8.15 -2.86 9.76
N TRP A 119 7.87 -3.61 10.82
CA TRP A 119 6.52 -3.86 11.29
C TRP A 119 6.23 -2.94 12.47
N ILE A 120 5.09 -2.29 12.47
CA ILE A 120 4.70 -1.34 13.49
C ILE A 120 3.20 -1.39 13.73
N ALA A 121 2.78 -1.23 15.00
CA ALA A 121 1.36 -1.11 15.31
C ALA A 121 0.75 0.08 14.53
N ALA A 122 -0.41 -0.15 13.91
CA ALA A 122 -1.05 0.88 13.08
C ALA A 122 -1.25 2.19 13.85
N ARG A 123 -1.66 2.13 15.11
CA ARG A 123 -1.82 3.32 15.96
C ARG A 123 -0.50 4.05 16.21
N GLU A 124 0.57 3.30 16.49
CA GLU A 124 1.89 3.88 16.69
C GLU A 124 2.43 4.56 15.43
N ALA A 125 2.20 3.97 14.26
CA ALA A 125 2.61 4.58 12.99
C ALA A 125 1.98 5.96 12.77
N LEU A 126 0.70 6.13 13.13
CA LEU A 126 -0.01 7.40 13.04
C LEU A 126 0.55 8.48 13.96
N GLU A 127 1.02 8.08 15.14
CA GLU A 127 1.59 9.00 16.15
C GLU A 127 3.05 9.34 15.86
N ARG A 128 3.82 8.38 15.36
CA ARG A 128 5.27 8.46 15.25
C ARG A 128 5.74 9.09 13.94
N PHE A 129 5.01 8.90 12.83
CA PHE A 129 5.45 9.32 11.51
C PHE A 129 4.51 10.31 10.85
N GLU A 130 5.09 11.25 10.10
CA GLU A 130 4.37 12.01 9.07
C GLU A 130 4.23 11.12 7.81
N LEU A 131 3.13 10.38 7.73
CA LEU A 131 2.86 9.52 6.59
C LEU A 131 2.26 10.34 5.43
N PRO A 132 2.63 10.02 4.17
CA PRO A 132 1.89 10.55 3.03
C PRO A 132 0.38 10.32 3.18
N TYR A 133 -0.43 11.22 2.68
CA TYR A 133 -1.89 11.21 2.89
C TYR A 133 -2.54 9.87 2.57
N GLN A 134 -2.22 9.26 1.42
CA GLN A 134 -2.78 7.98 1.00
C GLN A 134 -2.38 6.82 1.93
N ILE A 135 -1.18 6.88 2.50
CA ILE A 135 -0.71 5.89 3.48
C ILE A 135 -1.40 6.11 4.82
N ARG A 136 -1.43 7.36 5.28
CA ARG A 136 -2.08 7.74 6.53
C ARG A 136 -3.56 7.33 6.56
N ALA A 137 -4.30 7.59 5.48
CA ALA A 137 -5.71 7.22 5.37
C ALA A 137 -5.93 5.70 5.50
N ALA A 138 -5.09 4.90 4.86
CA ALA A 138 -5.15 3.45 4.95
C ALA A 138 -4.79 2.94 6.35
N VAL A 139 -3.70 3.45 6.94
CA VAL A 139 -3.29 3.09 8.31
C VAL A 139 -4.36 3.49 9.33
N PHE A 140 -4.98 4.65 9.16
CA PHE A 140 -6.09 5.10 10.02
C PHE A 140 -7.27 4.12 9.95
N THR A 141 -7.65 3.65 8.77
CA THR A 141 -8.70 2.64 8.62
C THR A 141 -8.32 1.33 9.34
N ILE A 142 -7.10 0.84 9.13
CA ILE A 142 -6.60 -0.38 9.79
C ILE A 142 -6.64 -0.25 11.31
N ALA A 143 -6.25 0.91 11.85
CA ALA A 143 -6.21 1.18 13.27
C ALA A 143 -7.58 1.16 13.98
N GLN A 144 -8.68 1.18 13.23
CA GLN A 144 -10.04 1.10 13.78
C GLN A 144 -10.45 -0.32 14.19
N PHE A 145 -9.68 -1.33 13.78
CA PHE A 145 -10.00 -2.74 14.01
C PHE A 145 -9.04 -3.36 15.02
N GLN A 146 -9.55 -4.35 15.78
CA GLN A 146 -8.75 -5.09 16.77
C GLN A 146 -7.99 -6.25 16.13
N THR A 147 -8.58 -6.89 15.12
CA THR A 147 -8.03 -8.07 14.45
C THR A 147 -8.07 -7.94 12.93
N VAL A 148 -7.16 -8.64 12.27
CA VAL A 148 -7.13 -8.74 10.81
C VAL A 148 -8.43 -9.36 10.28
N ALA A 149 -8.99 -10.37 10.96
CA ALA A 149 -10.24 -10.99 10.54
C ALA A 149 -11.42 -9.99 10.52
N GLU A 150 -11.52 -9.13 11.54
CA GLU A 150 -12.54 -8.07 11.57
C GLU A 150 -12.33 -7.04 10.45
N LEU A 151 -11.10 -6.60 10.25
CA LEU A 151 -10.74 -5.69 9.18
C LEU A 151 -11.15 -6.26 7.81
N LEU A 152 -10.66 -7.44 7.46
CA LEU A 152 -10.91 -8.05 6.17
C LEU A 152 -12.41 -8.37 5.97
N GLY A 153 -13.10 -8.84 7.01
CA GLY A 153 -14.54 -9.09 6.96
C GLY A 153 -15.32 -7.82 6.63
N THR A 154 -15.02 -6.72 7.27
CA THR A 154 -15.67 -5.43 7.00
C THR A 154 -15.33 -4.90 5.59
N LEU A 155 -14.09 -4.99 5.16
CA LEU A 155 -13.68 -4.55 3.82
C LEU A 155 -14.37 -5.34 2.70
N LYS A 156 -14.57 -6.64 2.89
CA LYS A 156 -15.26 -7.51 1.91
C LYS A 156 -16.74 -7.19 1.75
N GLU A 157 -17.37 -6.58 2.76
CA GLU A 157 -18.74 -6.09 2.68
C GLU A 157 -18.88 -4.77 1.91
N GLY A 158 -17.78 -4.02 1.81
CA GLY A 158 -17.68 -2.81 1.00
C GLY A 158 -17.52 -3.14 -0.49
N SER A 159 -17.75 -2.14 -1.34
CA SER A 159 -17.51 -2.24 -2.78
C SER A 159 -16.59 -1.13 -3.24
N ILE A 160 -15.33 -1.47 -3.53
CA ILE A 160 -14.43 -0.62 -4.29
C ILE A 160 -14.37 -1.21 -5.69
N ASP A 161 -14.72 -0.40 -6.69
CA ASP A 161 -14.64 -0.81 -8.09
C ASP A 161 -13.17 -0.83 -8.53
N GLU A 162 -12.69 -2.00 -8.92
CA GLU A 162 -11.34 -2.17 -9.42
C GLU A 162 -11.26 -2.00 -10.96
N ASP A 163 -12.38 -2.17 -11.65
CA ASP A 163 -12.38 -2.27 -13.12
C ASP A 163 -12.09 -0.94 -13.80
N TYR A 164 -12.41 0.18 -13.17
CA TYR A 164 -12.18 1.49 -13.77
C TYR A 164 -10.70 1.96 -13.71
N LEU A 165 -9.84 1.19 -13.07
CA LEU A 165 -8.39 1.44 -13.04
C LEU A 165 -7.63 0.84 -14.23
N ILE A 166 -8.31 0.08 -15.06
CA ILE A 166 -7.70 -0.65 -16.17
C ILE A 166 -7.88 0.08 -17.49
#